data_efb004b56c2de7a6ae1391931185f747
#
_entry.id   efb004b56c2de7a6ae1391931185f747
#
_cell.length_a   1.000
_cell.length_b   1.000
_cell.length_c   1.000
_cell.angle_alpha   90.00
_cell.angle_beta   90.00
_cell.angle_gamma   90.00
#
_symmetry.space_group_name_H-M   'P 1'
#
loop_
_entity.id
_entity.type
_entity.pdbx_description
1 polymer ?
#
loop_
_entity_poly.entity_id
_entity_poly.type
_entity_poly.pdbx_seq_one_letter_code
_entity_poly.pdbx_strand_id
1 'polypeptide(L)' 'METSAKQIKKPIAKVVGENGNVFNLIIICHRALRKAGLREDAEKMRQEVMACGSYHEALNIMGEYCELT' A
#
# COMPACT_ATOMS: atom_id res chain seq x y z
N MET A 1 20.66 -7.14 -5.47
CA MET A 1 19.39 -7.40 -6.14
C MET A 1 18.27 -6.75 -5.36
N GLU A 2 17.42 -6.09 -6.08
CA GLU A 2 16.33 -5.38 -5.45
C GLU A 2 15.20 -6.34 -5.06
N THR A 3 14.67 -6.15 -3.87
CA THR A 3 13.52 -6.91 -3.40
C THR A 3 12.37 -5.97 -3.17
N SER A 4 11.19 -6.37 -3.59
CA SER A 4 10.00 -5.56 -3.40
C SER A 4 9.11 -6.18 -2.35
N ALA A 5 8.19 -5.38 -1.80
CA ALA A 5 7.26 -5.87 -0.80
C ALA A 5 6.34 -6.95 -1.37
N LYS A 6 6.16 -6.99 -2.68
CA LYS A 6 5.32 -7.99 -3.32
C LYS A 6 5.97 -9.36 -3.36
N GLN A 7 7.29 -9.43 -3.27
CA GLN A 7 8.03 -10.68 -3.40
C GLN A 7 8.50 -11.23 -2.09
N ILE A 8 8.64 -10.40 -1.07
CA ILE A 8 9.13 -10.81 0.22
C ILE A 8 8.18 -10.34 1.29
N LYS A 9 8.64 -10.30 2.52
CA LYS A 9 7.82 -9.87 3.63
C LYS A 9 7.30 -8.45 3.41
N LYS A 10 6.00 -8.29 3.46
CA LYS A 10 5.37 -7.00 3.26
C LYS A 10 5.36 -6.22 4.57
N PRO A 11 5.53 -4.90 4.51
CA PRO A 11 5.36 -4.08 5.70
C PRO A 11 3.91 -4.07 6.15
N ILE A 12 3.69 -3.89 7.44
CA ILE A 12 2.36 -3.88 8.01
C ILE A 12 1.79 -2.47 7.91
N ALA A 13 0.58 -2.35 7.39
CA ALA A 13 -0.14 -1.10 7.32
C ALA A 13 -1.42 -1.25 8.15
N LYS A 14 -1.48 -0.54 9.27
CA LYS A 14 -2.63 -0.63 10.18
C LYS A 14 -3.75 0.25 9.65
N VAL A 15 -4.75 -0.36 9.04
CA VAL A 15 -5.88 0.37 8.49
C VAL A 15 -7.17 0.10 9.26
N VAL A 16 -7.21 -0.96 10.04
CA VAL A 16 -8.40 -1.27 10.84
C VAL A 16 -8.56 -0.20 11.92
N GLY A 17 -9.77 0.35 12.01
CA GLY A 17 -10.04 1.41 12.97
C GLY A 17 -9.75 2.80 12.45
N GLU A 18 -9.16 2.91 11.27
CA GLU A 18 -8.87 4.19 10.66
C GLU A 18 -9.99 4.60 9.71
N ASN A 19 -9.97 5.88 9.32
CA ASN A 19 -10.91 6.35 8.32
C ASN A 19 -10.75 5.52 7.05
N GLY A 20 -11.85 4.95 6.55
CA GLY A 20 -11.82 4.05 5.40
C GLY A 20 -11.75 4.75 4.05
N ASN A 21 -11.63 6.08 4.02
CA ASN A 21 -11.48 6.80 2.78
C ASN A 21 -10.21 6.31 2.06
N VAL A 22 -10.34 6.08 0.74
CA VAL A 22 -9.24 5.48 -0.03
C VAL A 22 -7.98 6.34 0.06
N PHE A 23 -8.13 7.67 0.07
CA PHE A 23 -6.94 8.53 0.14
C PHE A 23 -6.24 8.39 1.49
N ASN A 24 -7.01 8.21 2.56
CA ASN A 24 -6.42 7.97 3.87
C ASN A 24 -5.67 6.65 3.91
N LEU A 25 -6.24 5.61 3.32
CA LEU A 25 -5.59 4.31 3.28
C LEU A 25 -4.32 4.34 2.44
N ILE A 26 -4.34 5.09 1.33
CA ILE A 26 -3.14 5.27 0.52
C ILE A 26 -2.02 5.88 1.36
N ILE A 27 -2.35 6.90 2.15
CA ILE A 27 -1.35 7.56 2.97
C ILE A 27 -0.74 6.58 3.97
N ILE A 28 -1.59 5.76 4.61
CA ILE A 28 -1.12 4.79 5.60
C ILE A 28 -0.19 3.78 4.95
N CYS A 29 -0.59 3.23 3.81
CA CYS A 29 0.22 2.24 3.11
C CYS A 29 1.51 2.84 2.58
N HIS A 30 1.42 4.04 2.01
CA HIS A 30 2.58 4.73 1.48
C HIS A 30 3.61 4.97 2.58
N ARG A 31 3.14 5.40 3.75
CA ARG A 31 4.03 5.64 4.87
C ARG A 31 4.69 4.34 5.35
N ALA A 32 3.92 3.25 5.40
CA ALA A 32 4.47 1.97 5.82
C ALA A 32 5.56 1.51 4.87
N LEU A 33 5.34 1.68 3.56
CA LEU A 33 6.34 1.29 2.58
C LEU A 33 7.59 2.15 2.69
N ARG A 34 7.42 3.45 2.89
CA ARG A 34 8.57 4.34 3.01
C ARG A 34 9.38 4.04 4.26
N LYS A 35 8.71 3.72 5.37
CA LYS A 35 9.41 3.37 6.59
C LYS A 35 10.20 2.08 6.43
N ALA A 36 9.74 1.20 5.56
CA ALA A 36 10.45 -0.05 5.28
C ALA A 36 11.56 0.14 4.26
N GLY A 37 11.78 1.36 3.77
CA GLY A 37 12.81 1.63 2.78
C GLY A 37 12.39 1.32 1.36
N LEU A 38 11.09 1.11 1.12
CA LEU A 38 10.59 0.70 -0.18
C LEU A 38 9.91 1.88 -0.86
N ARG A 39 10.70 2.93 -1.13
CA ARG A 39 10.14 4.16 -1.70
C ARG A 39 9.56 3.96 -3.08
N GLU A 40 10.24 3.17 -3.92
CA GLU A 40 9.74 2.95 -5.28
C GLU A 40 8.43 2.19 -5.24
N ASP A 41 8.33 1.20 -4.34
CA ASP A 41 7.08 0.47 -4.20
C ASP A 41 5.97 1.38 -3.70
N ALA A 42 6.30 2.31 -2.80
CA ALA A 42 5.30 3.26 -2.31
C ALA A 42 4.72 4.08 -3.45
N GLU A 43 5.58 4.57 -4.35
CA GLU A 43 5.11 5.34 -5.50
C GLU A 43 4.35 4.50 -6.49
N LYS A 44 4.83 3.28 -6.76
CA LYS A 44 4.11 2.39 -7.66
C LYS A 44 2.72 2.07 -7.12
N MET A 45 2.64 1.76 -5.84
CA MET A 45 1.35 1.47 -5.21
C MET A 45 0.41 2.65 -5.35
N ARG A 46 0.90 3.86 -5.04
CA ARG A 46 0.06 5.05 -5.13
C ARG A 46 -0.45 5.24 -6.55
N GLN A 47 0.44 5.11 -7.54
CA GLN A 47 0.04 5.31 -8.93
C GLN A 47 -0.96 4.27 -9.38
N GLU A 48 -0.76 3.01 -8.99
CA GLU A 48 -1.67 1.95 -9.38
C GLU A 48 -3.04 2.16 -8.75
N VAL A 49 -3.07 2.56 -7.48
CA VAL A 49 -4.35 2.80 -6.81
C VAL A 49 -5.07 3.98 -7.44
N MET A 50 -4.34 5.04 -7.76
CA MET A 50 -4.97 6.21 -8.38
C MET A 50 -5.52 5.92 -9.76
N ALA A 51 -4.98 4.90 -10.42
CA ALA A 51 -5.42 4.53 -11.76
C ALA A 51 -6.50 3.45 -11.77
N CYS A 52 -6.78 2.84 -10.63
CA CYS A 52 -7.76 1.75 -10.59
C CYS A 52 -9.18 2.30 -10.63
N GLY A 53 -10.13 1.41 -10.88
CA GLY A 53 -11.50 1.82 -11.15
C GLY A 53 -12.47 1.70 -9.99
N SER A 54 -12.04 1.14 -8.85
CA SER A 54 -12.98 0.95 -7.75
C SER A 54 -12.23 0.88 -6.43
N TYR A 55 -13.00 1.09 -5.36
CA TYR A 55 -12.47 0.97 -4.01
C TYR A 55 -11.95 -0.43 -3.72
N HIS A 56 -12.70 -1.42 -4.20
CA HIS A 56 -12.31 -2.82 -4.00
C HIS A 56 -10.98 -3.12 -4.67
N GLU A 57 -10.79 -2.63 -5.89
CA GLU A 57 -9.52 -2.80 -6.58
C GLU A 57 -8.39 -2.10 -5.85
N ALA A 58 -8.68 -0.93 -5.29
CA ALA A 58 -7.68 -0.20 -4.53
C ALA A 58 -7.19 -1.02 -3.34
N LEU A 59 -8.12 -1.65 -2.62
CA LEU A 59 -7.74 -2.47 -1.49
C LEU A 59 -6.90 -3.68 -1.93
N ASN A 60 -7.27 -4.29 -3.05
CA ASN A 60 -6.49 -5.41 -3.57
C ASN A 60 -5.07 -4.99 -3.91
N ILE A 61 -4.92 -3.84 -4.55
CA ILE A 61 -3.59 -3.35 -4.91
C ILE A 61 -2.78 -3.07 -3.65
N MET A 62 -3.37 -2.37 -2.68
CA MET A 62 -2.67 -2.07 -1.45
C MET A 62 -2.26 -3.34 -0.72
N GLY A 63 -3.09 -4.37 -0.77
CA GLY A 63 -2.79 -5.65 -0.15
C GLY A 63 -1.65 -6.40 -0.83
N GLU A 64 -1.35 -6.07 -2.08
CA GLU A 64 -0.20 -6.65 -2.74
C GLU A 64 1.11 -6.08 -2.21
N TYR A 65 1.08 -4.84 -1.74
CA TYR A 65 2.28 -4.15 -1.28
C TYR A 65 2.44 -4.19 0.23
N CYS A 66 1.34 -4.20 0.96
CA CYS A 66 1.36 -4.12 2.42
C CYS A 66 0.46 -5.20 3.00
N GLU A 67 0.77 -5.58 4.24
CA GLU A 67 -0.14 -6.43 5.00
C GLU A 67 -1.12 -5.51 5.72
N LEU A 68 -2.37 -5.54 5.30
CA LEU A 68 -3.40 -4.68 5.87
C LEU A 68 -3.95 -5.31 7.14
N THR A 69 -3.84 -4.59 8.24
CA THR A 69 -4.34 -5.09 9.54
C THR A 69 -5.19 -4.06 10.25
#